data_4ec500ede9e1b80d507ffc6b98ac461e
#
_entry.id   4ec500ede9e1b80d507ffc6b98ac461e
#
_cell.length_a   1.000
_cell.length_b   1.000
_cell.length_c   1.000
_cell.angle_alpha   90.00
_cell.angle_beta   90.00
_cell.angle_gamma   90.00
#
_symmetry.space_group_name_H-M   'P 1'
#
loop_
_entity.id
_entity.type
_entity.pdbx_description
1 polymer ?
#
loop_
_entity_poly.entity_id
_entity_poly.type
_entity_poly.pdbx_seq_one_letter_code
_entity_poly.pdbx_strand_id
1 'polypeptide(L)'
;SIRKLHPKPRIDSINNGADDDGSGSMAVLEIAEAIMAMPVKPKRSTLFIWHTGEEGGLVGSAYFVKNPTVPLDSVVTQLNIDMIGRGRAEDLPGGGDDYVGVVGSFFDSKDLGETVKAVNAKQAKPLTFDYKFDEPIAWANYNNIYGRSDHFNYARAGVPIAFFFTGLHGDYHQRSDEAEFIDYPHYQKITNYIKALTVEVGNGPRPQLNGTKPAKVKPIG
;
A
#
# COMPACT_ATOMS: atom_id res chain seq x y z
N SER A 1 -3.01 21.18 14.94
CA SER A 1 -2.19 19.98 15.18
C SER A 1 -3.14 18.83 15.51
N ILE A 2 -2.95 17.69 14.87
CA ILE A 2 -3.73 16.44 15.04
C ILE A 2 -3.81 16.03 16.51
N ARG A 3 -2.76 16.24 17.30
CA ARG A 3 -2.73 15.99 18.75
C ARG A 3 -3.82 16.73 19.54
N LYS A 4 -4.45 17.75 18.96
CA LYS A 4 -5.61 18.42 19.58
C LYS A 4 -6.90 17.62 19.41
N LEU A 5 -6.97 16.75 18.41
CA LEU A 5 -8.12 15.88 18.16
C LEU A 5 -8.17 14.71 19.14
N HIS A 6 -7.02 14.29 19.66
CA HIS A 6 -6.86 13.13 20.54
C HIS A 6 -6.15 13.52 21.87
N PRO A 7 -6.73 14.42 22.68
CA PRO A 7 -6.05 15.00 23.84
C PRO A 7 -6.01 14.07 25.06
N LYS A 8 -6.68 12.93 25.02
CA LYS A 8 -6.76 12.04 26.21
C LYS A 8 -5.46 11.22 26.32
N PRO A 9 -4.80 11.25 27.49
CA PRO A 9 -3.67 10.37 27.75
C PRO A 9 -4.15 8.92 27.70
N ARG A 10 -3.38 8.06 27.07
CA ARG A 10 -3.64 6.62 27.02
C ARG A 10 -3.38 5.97 28.36
N ILE A 11 -4.14 4.90 28.63
CA ILE A 11 -4.00 4.10 29.85
C ILE A 11 -2.76 3.21 29.74
N ASP A 12 -2.46 2.68 28.56
CA ASP A 12 -1.28 1.86 28.30
C ASP A 12 -0.14 2.63 27.62
N SER A 13 1.03 2.00 27.49
CA SER A 13 2.23 2.56 26.89
C SER A 13 2.67 1.81 25.64
N ILE A 14 1.79 0.98 25.07
CA ILE A 14 2.07 0.15 23.91
C ILE A 14 1.85 0.97 22.63
N ASN A 15 2.71 0.82 21.65
CA ASN A 15 2.47 1.28 20.30
C ASN A 15 1.64 0.18 19.59
N ASN A 16 0.35 0.44 19.39
CA ASN A 16 -0.57 -0.55 18.81
C ASN A 16 -0.50 -0.60 17.28
N GLY A 17 -0.01 0.46 16.64
CA GLY A 17 0.13 0.49 15.18
C GLY A 17 -1.19 0.22 14.46
N ALA A 18 -2.28 0.90 14.87
CA ALA A 18 -3.60 0.59 14.35
C ALA A 18 -3.73 0.96 12.87
N ASP A 19 -3.12 2.07 12.45
CA ASP A 19 -2.98 2.40 11.04
C ASP A 19 -1.68 1.86 10.46
N ASP A 20 -0.57 1.92 11.20
CA ASP A 20 0.77 1.50 10.81
C ASP A 20 1.22 0.18 11.50
N ASP A 21 0.99 -1.02 10.92
CA ASP A 21 0.21 -1.28 9.73
C ASP A 21 -0.95 -2.26 10.02
N GLY A 22 -1.70 -2.01 11.08
CA GLY A 22 -2.93 -2.76 11.38
C GLY A 22 -3.97 -2.62 10.26
N SER A 23 -4.13 -1.41 9.72
CA SER A 23 -5.10 -1.14 8.65
C SER A 23 -4.77 -1.91 7.37
N GLY A 24 -3.53 -1.91 6.90
CA GLY A 24 -3.14 -2.66 5.71
C GLY A 24 -3.23 -4.17 5.93
N SER A 25 -2.78 -4.64 7.09
CA SER A 25 -2.82 -6.06 7.44
C SER A 25 -4.25 -6.61 7.47
N MET A 26 -5.21 -5.90 8.05
CA MET A 26 -6.61 -6.32 8.06
C MET A 26 -7.27 -6.18 6.69
N ALA A 27 -6.89 -5.17 5.89
CA ALA A 27 -7.37 -5.05 4.51
C ALA A 27 -6.97 -6.26 3.65
N VAL A 28 -5.75 -6.77 3.80
CA VAL A 28 -5.29 -7.97 3.10
C VAL A 28 -6.17 -9.18 3.46
N LEU A 29 -6.56 -9.34 4.74
CA LEU A 29 -7.45 -10.41 5.19
C LEU A 29 -8.85 -10.27 4.57
N GLU A 30 -9.45 -9.09 4.66
CA GLU A 30 -10.78 -8.80 4.09
C GLU A 30 -10.82 -9.04 2.57
N ILE A 31 -9.76 -8.65 1.85
CA ILE A 31 -9.64 -8.89 0.41
C ILE A 31 -9.55 -10.39 0.13
N ALA A 32 -8.78 -11.13 0.94
CA ALA A 32 -8.65 -12.58 0.80
C ALA A 32 -10.00 -13.28 1.00
N GLU A 33 -10.73 -12.95 2.05
CA GLU A 33 -12.06 -13.49 2.33
C GLU A 33 -13.05 -13.15 1.20
N ALA A 34 -13.07 -11.90 0.76
CA ALA A 34 -13.94 -11.46 -0.32
C ALA A 34 -13.65 -12.17 -1.64
N ILE A 35 -12.37 -12.38 -2.00
CA ILE A 35 -11.99 -13.14 -3.21
C ILE A 35 -12.37 -14.61 -3.04
N MET A 36 -12.16 -15.21 -1.87
CA MET A 36 -12.55 -16.60 -1.60
C MET A 36 -14.06 -16.81 -1.64
N ALA A 37 -14.87 -15.81 -1.32
CA ALA A 37 -16.32 -15.85 -1.42
C ALA A 37 -16.86 -15.66 -2.86
N MET A 38 -16.05 -15.20 -3.82
CA MET A 38 -16.50 -15.00 -5.21
C MET A 38 -16.90 -16.34 -5.85
N PRO A 39 -18.04 -16.38 -6.57
CA PRO A 39 -18.46 -17.60 -7.29
C PRO A 39 -17.49 -17.93 -8.45
N VAL A 40 -16.88 -16.93 -9.06
CA VAL A 40 -15.87 -17.09 -10.12
C VAL A 40 -14.58 -16.40 -9.66
N LYS A 41 -13.52 -17.16 -9.49
CA LYS A 41 -12.23 -16.67 -9.07
C LYS A 41 -11.49 -15.97 -10.21
N PRO A 42 -10.54 -15.07 -9.92
CA PRO A 42 -9.62 -14.57 -10.94
C PRO A 42 -8.88 -15.71 -11.64
N LYS A 43 -8.47 -15.50 -12.88
CA LYS A 43 -7.74 -16.50 -13.68
C LYS A 43 -6.36 -16.82 -13.10
N ARG A 44 -5.71 -15.84 -12.48
CA ARG A 44 -4.44 -16.04 -11.78
C ARG A 44 -4.66 -16.27 -10.29
N SER A 45 -3.80 -17.05 -9.69
CA SER A 45 -3.73 -17.17 -8.24
C SER A 45 -3.32 -15.84 -7.61
N THR A 46 -3.90 -15.54 -6.44
CA THR A 46 -3.49 -14.43 -5.60
C THR A 46 -2.74 -15.00 -4.40
N LEU A 47 -1.56 -14.48 -4.14
CA LEU A 47 -0.77 -14.79 -2.96
C LEU A 47 -0.93 -13.63 -1.96
N PHE A 48 -1.46 -13.93 -0.79
CA PHE A 48 -1.58 -12.99 0.32
C PHE A 48 -0.40 -13.18 1.26
N ILE A 49 0.33 -12.11 1.58
CA ILE A 49 1.54 -12.18 2.39
C ILE A 49 1.51 -11.05 3.42
N TRP A 50 1.81 -11.39 4.65
CA TRP A 50 2.15 -10.46 5.72
C TRP A 50 3.66 -10.57 5.99
N HIS A 51 4.38 -9.51 5.70
CA HIS A 51 5.82 -9.48 5.95
C HIS A 51 6.11 -9.14 7.40
N THR A 52 7.10 -9.76 7.99
CA THR A 52 7.60 -9.43 9.33
C THR A 52 8.78 -8.49 9.25
N GLY A 53 8.94 -7.65 10.27
CA GLY A 53 10.13 -6.81 10.44
C GLY A 53 10.24 -5.70 9.40
N GLU A 54 9.11 -5.13 8.97
CA GLU A 54 9.09 -3.96 8.10
C GLU A 54 9.84 -2.81 8.75
N GLU A 55 9.49 -2.44 9.99
CA GLU A 55 10.10 -1.41 10.82
C GLU A 55 11.60 -1.64 11.14
N GLY A 56 12.04 -2.87 11.04
CA GLY A 56 13.44 -3.26 11.18
C GLY A 56 14.27 -3.15 9.89
N GLY A 57 13.71 -2.53 8.84
CA GLY A 57 14.36 -2.33 7.54
C GLY A 57 13.90 -3.32 6.47
N LEU A 58 12.61 -3.59 6.37
CA LEU A 58 11.98 -4.41 5.33
C LEU A 58 12.50 -5.86 5.29
N VAL A 59 12.81 -6.43 6.46
CA VAL A 59 13.54 -7.70 6.59
C VAL A 59 12.76 -8.86 5.96
N GLY A 60 11.44 -8.92 6.22
CA GLY A 60 10.59 -10.00 5.72
C GLY A 60 10.46 -10.02 4.22
N SER A 61 10.20 -8.89 3.59
CA SER A 61 10.10 -8.78 2.13
C SER A 61 11.45 -8.99 1.45
N ALA A 62 12.55 -8.50 2.04
CA ALA A 62 13.90 -8.76 1.54
C ALA A 62 14.23 -10.25 1.56
N TYR A 63 13.85 -10.96 2.63
CA TYR A 63 14.03 -12.41 2.73
C TYR A 63 13.16 -13.14 1.70
N PHE A 64 11.88 -12.78 1.57
CA PHE A 64 10.96 -13.41 0.62
C PHE A 64 11.45 -13.27 -0.82
N VAL A 65 11.84 -12.07 -1.23
CA VAL A 65 12.33 -11.81 -2.59
C VAL A 65 13.62 -12.62 -2.90
N LYS A 66 14.46 -12.84 -1.88
CA LYS A 66 15.67 -13.66 -2.02
C LYS A 66 15.38 -15.16 -1.99
N ASN A 67 14.34 -15.59 -1.26
CA ASN A 67 13.97 -16.99 -1.04
C ASN A 67 12.46 -17.19 -1.32
N PRO A 68 11.98 -16.91 -2.55
CA PRO A 68 10.56 -16.86 -2.82
C PRO A 68 9.93 -18.25 -2.80
N THR A 69 8.72 -18.36 -2.26
CA THR A 69 7.93 -19.60 -2.27
C THR A 69 7.28 -19.90 -3.63
N VAL A 70 7.25 -18.89 -4.50
CA VAL A 70 6.83 -19.01 -5.91
C VAL A 70 7.87 -18.28 -6.77
N PRO A 71 8.15 -18.74 -8.00
CA PRO A 71 9.12 -18.07 -8.88
C PRO A 71 8.74 -16.59 -9.07
N LEU A 72 9.66 -15.65 -8.80
CA LEU A 72 9.39 -14.20 -8.92
C LEU A 72 9.03 -13.79 -10.35
N ASP A 73 9.54 -14.46 -11.37
CA ASP A 73 9.19 -14.22 -12.76
C ASP A 73 7.74 -14.61 -13.09
N SER A 74 7.09 -15.44 -12.25
CA SER A 74 5.66 -15.74 -12.34
C SER A 74 4.77 -14.70 -11.65
N VAL A 75 5.34 -13.85 -10.79
CA VAL A 75 4.62 -12.75 -10.13
C VAL A 75 4.38 -11.63 -11.14
N VAL A 76 3.14 -11.30 -11.42
CA VAL A 76 2.80 -10.29 -12.44
C VAL A 76 2.81 -8.87 -11.89
N THR A 77 2.48 -8.71 -10.62
CA THR A 77 2.56 -7.45 -9.87
C THR A 77 2.48 -7.73 -8.38
N GLN A 78 2.95 -6.80 -7.58
CA GLN A 78 2.73 -6.75 -6.13
C GLN A 78 1.89 -5.51 -5.80
N LEU A 79 0.81 -5.70 -5.05
CA LEU A 79 -0.02 -4.63 -4.52
C LEU A 79 0.30 -4.51 -3.02
N ASN A 80 0.87 -3.40 -2.61
CA ASN A 80 1.22 -3.12 -1.22
C ASN A 80 0.13 -2.29 -0.56
N ILE A 81 -0.15 -2.59 0.68
CA ILE A 81 -1.12 -1.87 1.49
C ILE A 81 -0.46 -1.58 2.83
N ASP A 82 -0.31 -0.30 3.14
CA ASP A 82 0.35 0.14 4.35
C ASP A 82 -0.20 1.52 4.72
N MET A 83 -0.82 1.63 5.90
CA MET A 83 -1.46 2.85 6.37
C MET A 83 -2.57 3.38 5.44
N ILE A 84 -3.70 2.71 5.42
CA ILE A 84 -4.88 3.13 4.62
C ILE A 84 -6.12 3.46 5.47
N GLY A 85 -5.98 3.51 6.78
CA GLY A 85 -7.08 3.75 7.72
C GLY A 85 -7.33 5.21 8.07
N ARG A 86 -6.45 6.13 7.64
CA ARG A 86 -6.53 7.56 7.91
C ARG A 86 -6.57 8.35 6.58
N GLY A 87 -6.24 9.64 6.60
CA GLY A 87 -6.06 10.43 5.37
C GLY A 87 -7.08 11.55 5.17
N ARG A 88 -7.89 11.86 6.17
CA ARG A 88 -8.81 13.02 6.13
C ARG A 88 -8.05 14.35 6.12
N ALA A 89 -8.77 15.43 5.84
CA ALA A 89 -8.22 16.80 5.88
C ALA A 89 -7.67 17.19 7.26
N GLU A 90 -8.21 16.61 8.34
CA GLU A 90 -7.70 16.78 9.70
C GLU A 90 -6.45 15.95 9.99
N ASP A 91 -6.22 14.86 9.26
CA ASP A 91 -5.06 14.00 9.44
C ASP A 91 -3.82 14.57 8.78
N LEU A 92 -3.96 15.13 7.58
CA LEU A 92 -2.83 15.66 6.80
C LEU A 92 -3.26 16.77 5.82
N PRO A 93 -2.34 17.69 5.48
CA PRO A 93 -2.57 18.67 4.43
C PRO A 93 -2.83 18.01 3.07
N GLY A 94 -3.94 18.36 2.44
CA GLY A 94 -4.37 17.79 1.16
C GLY A 94 -5.12 16.47 1.26
N GLY A 95 -5.38 15.99 2.48
CA GLY A 95 -6.23 14.84 2.73
C GLY A 95 -7.72 15.13 2.47
N GLY A 96 -8.53 14.08 2.46
CA GLY A 96 -9.97 14.14 2.26
C GLY A 96 -10.62 12.76 2.33
N ASP A 97 -11.96 12.73 2.30
CA ASP A 97 -12.76 11.50 2.49
C ASP A 97 -12.58 10.44 1.39
N ASP A 98 -11.93 10.79 0.31
CA ASP A 98 -11.65 9.91 -0.83
C ASP A 98 -10.16 9.84 -1.19
N TYR A 99 -9.30 10.47 -0.39
CA TYR A 99 -7.87 10.58 -0.65
C TYR A 99 -7.15 9.24 -0.53
N VAL A 100 -6.25 8.94 -1.46
CA VAL A 100 -5.23 7.90 -1.33
C VAL A 100 -4.01 8.23 -2.18
N GLY A 101 -2.84 8.11 -1.60
CA GLY A 101 -1.56 8.14 -2.31
C GLY A 101 -1.35 6.82 -3.07
N VAL A 102 -0.91 6.93 -4.31
CA VAL A 102 -0.54 5.79 -5.15
C VAL A 102 0.94 5.92 -5.51
N VAL A 103 1.70 4.90 -5.16
CA VAL A 103 3.16 4.90 -5.24
C VAL A 103 3.64 3.82 -6.19
N GLY A 104 4.56 4.15 -7.08
CA GLY A 104 5.27 3.22 -7.96
C GLY A 104 4.50 2.75 -9.17
N SER A 105 3.20 3.00 -9.26
CA SER A 105 2.35 2.41 -10.28
C SER A 105 2.73 2.82 -11.69
N PHE A 106 2.80 4.11 -12.01
CA PHE A 106 3.24 4.62 -13.30
C PHE A 106 4.75 4.61 -13.45
N PHE A 107 5.48 4.83 -12.36
CA PHE A 107 6.93 4.84 -12.38
C PHE A 107 7.50 3.48 -12.79
N ASP A 108 6.98 2.38 -12.24
CA ASP A 108 7.46 1.05 -12.57
C ASP A 108 6.85 0.50 -13.87
N SER A 109 5.58 0.77 -14.11
CA SER A 109 4.84 0.22 -15.25
C SER A 109 3.68 1.12 -15.66
N LYS A 110 3.79 1.72 -16.84
CA LYS A 110 2.69 2.50 -17.40
C LYS A 110 1.40 1.68 -17.52
N ASP A 111 1.52 0.41 -17.91
CA ASP A 111 0.36 -0.49 -18.04
C ASP A 111 -0.35 -0.69 -16.70
N LEU A 112 0.42 -0.85 -15.61
CA LEU A 112 -0.14 -0.97 -14.27
C LEU A 112 -0.79 0.34 -13.82
N GLY A 113 -0.14 1.47 -14.03
CA GLY A 113 -0.67 2.79 -13.70
C GLY A 113 -2.00 3.09 -14.42
N GLU A 114 -2.09 2.76 -15.71
CA GLU A 114 -3.34 2.90 -16.46
C GLU A 114 -4.42 1.94 -15.96
N THR A 115 -4.05 0.70 -15.57
CA THR A 115 -4.98 -0.26 -14.95
C THR A 115 -5.52 0.27 -13.63
N VAL A 116 -4.64 0.77 -12.77
CA VAL A 116 -4.98 1.42 -11.48
C VAL A 116 -6.00 2.54 -11.69
N LYS A 117 -5.75 3.45 -12.64
CA LYS A 117 -6.68 4.53 -12.99
C LYS A 117 -8.01 4.01 -13.53
N ALA A 118 -7.96 3.07 -14.46
CA ALA A 118 -9.17 2.55 -15.13
C ALA A 118 -10.10 1.83 -14.14
N VAL A 119 -9.55 1.07 -13.19
CA VAL A 119 -10.33 0.41 -12.14
C VAL A 119 -10.98 1.44 -11.22
N ASN A 120 -10.25 2.50 -10.86
CA ASN A 120 -10.81 3.57 -10.04
C ASN A 120 -11.98 4.29 -10.75
N ALA A 121 -11.82 4.60 -12.02
CA ALA A 121 -12.87 5.26 -12.81
C ALA A 121 -14.17 4.44 -12.92
N LYS A 122 -14.10 3.11 -12.75
CA LYS A 122 -15.26 2.21 -12.72
C LYS A 122 -15.96 2.12 -11.38
N GLN A 123 -15.38 2.67 -10.30
CA GLN A 123 -16.01 2.64 -8.97
C GLN A 123 -17.23 3.57 -8.95
N ALA A 124 -18.24 3.20 -8.18
CA ALA A 124 -19.44 4.05 -7.99
C ALA A 124 -19.09 5.40 -7.34
N LYS A 125 -18.06 5.41 -6.50
CA LYS A 125 -17.46 6.60 -5.89
C LYS A 125 -15.95 6.48 -6.04
N PRO A 126 -15.37 7.05 -7.11
CA PRO A 126 -13.92 7.00 -7.33
C PRO A 126 -13.15 7.66 -6.20
N LEU A 127 -11.97 7.12 -5.89
CA LEU A 127 -11.00 7.72 -4.98
C LEU A 127 -10.28 8.89 -5.66
N THR A 128 -9.80 9.82 -4.86
CA THR A 128 -8.91 10.90 -5.30
C THR A 128 -7.47 10.45 -5.16
N PHE A 129 -6.86 10.08 -6.29
CA PHE A 129 -5.49 9.61 -6.32
C PHE A 129 -4.48 10.74 -6.27
N ASP A 130 -3.50 10.61 -5.36
CA ASP A 130 -2.34 11.49 -5.27
C ASP A 130 -1.09 10.70 -5.69
N TYR A 131 -0.49 11.10 -6.79
CA TYR A 131 0.72 10.49 -7.37
C TYR A 131 2.02 11.22 -6.99
N LYS A 132 1.98 12.15 -6.03
CA LYS A 132 3.18 12.92 -5.64
C LYS A 132 4.33 12.07 -5.12
N PHE A 133 4.03 10.82 -4.70
CA PHE A 133 5.00 9.87 -4.19
C PHE A 133 5.27 8.70 -5.16
N ASP A 134 4.72 8.74 -6.39
CA ASP A 134 4.81 7.64 -7.36
C ASP A 134 6.27 7.34 -7.76
N GLU A 135 7.14 8.35 -7.77
CA GLU A 135 8.55 8.23 -8.12
C GLU A 135 9.47 8.27 -6.89
N PRO A 136 10.60 7.54 -6.94
CA PRO A 136 11.63 7.69 -5.92
C PRO A 136 12.30 9.07 -6.01
N ILE A 137 12.48 9.70 -4.87
CA ILE A 137 13.25 10.95 -4.74
C ILE A 137 14.53 10.68 -3.95
N ALA A 138 15.34 11.73 -3.70
CA ALA A 138 16.60 11.59 -2.96
C ALA A 138 16.41 10.79 -1.67
N TRP A 139 17.22 9.77 -1.48
CA TRP A 139 17.07 8.76 -0.41
C TRP A 139 16.97 9.35 0.99
N ALA A 140 17.71 10.40 1.26
CA ALA A 140 17.68 11.10 2.55
C ALA A 140 16.44 12.00 2.75
N ASN A 141 15.57 12.10 1.74
CA ASN A 141 14.37 12.91 1.84
C ASN A 141 13.28 12.12 2.57
N TYR A 142 12.73 12.70 3.65
CA TYR A 142 11.64 12.12 4.43
C TYR A 142 10.40 11.74 3.58
N ASN A 143 10.16 12.45 2.49
CA ASN A 143 9.04 12.19 1.57
C ASN A 143 9.36 11.14 0.50
N ASN A 144 10.48 10.42 0.60
CA ASN A 144 10.77 9.31 -0.30
C ASN A 144 9.96 8.06 0.06
N ILE A 145 8.65 8.14 -0.10
CA ILE A 145 7.71 7.06 0.25
C ILE A 145 7.93 5.82 -0.61
N TYR A 146 8.41 5.98 -1.84
CA TYR A 146 8.73 4.87 -2.74
C TYR A 146 9.68 3.83 -2.12
N GLY A 147 10.54 4.20 -1.18
CA GLY A 147 11.49 3.30 -0.53
C GLY A 147 11.08 2.84 0.88
N ARG A 148 9.86 3.15 1.35
CA ARG A 148 9.53 3.07 2.78
C ARG A 148 8.52 2.01 3.17
N SER A 149 8.25 1.04 2.32
CA SER A 149 7.45 -0.14 2.69
C SER A 149 7.87 -1.36 1.85
N ASP A 150 7.31 -2.51 2.11
CA ASP A 150 7.72 -3.82 1.60
C ASP A 150 7.70 -3.96 0.08
N HIS A 151 6.89 -3.15 -0.64
CA HIS A 151 6.88 -3.10 -2.11
C HIS A 151 8.27 -2.82 -2.71
N PHE A 152 9.12 -2.10 -1.99
CA PHE A 152 10.42 -1.68 -2.49
C PHE A 152 11.32 -2.86 -2.87
N ASN A 153 11.33 -3.93 -2.09
CA ASN A 153 12.11 -5.12 -2.41
C ASN A 153 11.62 -5.84 -3.68
N TYR A 154 10.31 -5.84 -3.92
CA TYR A 154 9.73 -6.39 -5.15
C TYR A 154 10.07 -5.52 -6.37
N ALA A 155 9.92 -4.19 -6.26
CA ALA A 155 10.31 -3.26 -7.32
C ALA A 155 11.79 -3.45 -7.71
N ARG A 156 12.69 -3.59 -6.73
CA ARG A 156 14.11 -3.87 -6.95
C ARG A 156 14.36 -5.22 -7.64
N ALA A 157 13.51 -6.20 -7.41
CA ALA A 157 13.58 -7.51 -8.07
C ALA A 157 12.96 -7.50 -9.48
N GLY A 158 12.39 -6.37 -9.91
CA GLY A 158 11.79 -6.24 -11.24
C GLY A 158 10.36 -6.71 -11.33
N VAL A 159 9.63 -6.73 -10.21
CA VAL A 159 8.18 -6.92 -10.16
C VAL A 159 7.53 -5.54 -10.17
N PRO A 160 6.61 -5.25 -11.11
CA PRO A 160 5.84 -4.00 -11.08
C PRO A 160 5.04 -3.91 -9.78
N ILE A 161 5.01 -2.74 -9.15
CA ILE A 161 4.31 -2.54 -7.88
C ILE A 161 3.27 -1.42 -7.96
N ALA A 162 2.27 -1.49 -7.12
CA ALA A 162 1.43 -0.36 -6.75
C ALA A 162 1.23 -0.38 -5.24
N PHE A 163 1.62 0.68 -4.57
CA PHE A 163 1.50 0.82 -3.14
C PHE A 163 0.45 1.88 -2.81
N PHE A 164 -0.46 1.55 -1.90
CA PHE A 164 -1.56 2.40 -1.44
C PHE A 164 -1.32 2.85 0.00
N PHE A 165 -1.46 4.15 0.21
CA PHE A 165 -1.02 4.82 1.41
C PHE A 165 -1.81 6.13 1.62
N THR A 166 -2.25 6.42 2.83
CA THR A 166 -3.05 7.61 3.09
C THR A 166 -2.32 8.75 3.81
N GLY A 167 -1.00 8.64 3.93
CA GLY A 167 -0.17 9.74 4.43
C GLY A 167 0.35 9.54 5.84
N LEU A 168 1.37 10.32 6.19
CA LEU A 168 2.00 10.32 7.51
C LEU A 168 1.24 11.29 8.43
N HIS A 169 0.27 10.78 9.16
CA HIS A 169 -0.50 11.55 10.13
C HIS A 169 0.27 11.78 11.44
N GLY A 170 -0.26 12.61 12.33
CA GLY A 170 0.45 13.00 13.55
C GLY A 170 0.66 11.88 14.58
N ASP A 171 -0.09 10.79 14.46
CA ASP A 171 0.01 9.63 15.36
C ASP A 171 0.92 8.52 14.80
N TYR A 172 1.45 8.72 13.60
CA TYR A 172 2.41 7.80 12.97
C TYR A 172 3.61 7.53 13.88
N HIS A 173 3.94 6.25 14.13
CA HIS A 173 4.97 5.80 15.06
C HIS A 173 4.76 6.28 16.52
N GLN A 174 3.50 6.60 16.90
CA GLN A 174 3.18 7.05 18.25
C GLN A 174 2.26 6.05 18.95
N ARG A 175 2.29 6.08 20.29
CA ARG A 175 1.35 5.31 21.12
C ARG A 175 -0.11 5.72 20.96
N SER A 176 -0.36 6.80 20.26
CA SER A 176 -1.70 7.29 19.93
C SER A 176 -2.21 6.78 18.57
N ASP A 177 -1.47 5.91 17.89
CA ASP A 177 -1.98 5.21 16.70
C ASP A 177 -2.93 4.08 17.13
N GLU A 178 -4.22 4.43 17.22
CA GLU A 178 -5.28 3.61 17.81
C GLU A 178 -6.42 3.35 16.85
N ALA A 179 -7.04 2.17 17.02
CA ALA A 179 -8.17 1.73 16.19
C ALA A 179 -9.39 2.67 16.25
N GLU A 180 -9.58 3.43 17.35
CA GLU A 180 -10.68 4.39 17.47
C GLU A 180 -10.55 5.57 16.51
N PHE A 181 -9.37 5.81 15.94
CA PHE A 181 -9.11 6.92 15.00
C PHE A 181 -9.13 6.50 13.54
N ILE A 182 -9.34 5.23 13.26
CA ILE A 182 -9.52 4.72 11.89
C ILE A 182 -10.82 5.28 11.29
N ASP A 183 -10.72 5.82 10.08
CA ASP A 183 -11.88 6.20 9.28
C ASP A 183 -12.44 4.97 8.55
N TYR A 184 -13.24 4.18 9.23
CA TYR A 184 -13.78 2.94 8.67
C TYR A 184 -14.53 3.10 7.34
N PRO A 185 -15.35 4.16 7.11
CA PRO A 185 -15.96 4.39 5.80
C PRO A 185 -14.95 4.63 4.68
N HIS A 186 -13.90 5.41 4.92
CA HIS A 186 -12.82 5.68 3.97
C HIS A 186 -11.97 4.41 3.76
N TYR A 187 -11.57 3.77 4.84
CA TYR A 187 -10.85 2.51 4.85
C TYR A 187 -11.55 1.42 4.03
N GLN A 188 -12.86 1.23 4.24
CA GLN A 188 -13.66 0.28 3.46
C GLN A 188 -13.66 0.62 1.96
N LYS A 189 -13.72 1.89 1.61
CA LYS A 189 -13.72 2.35 0.22
C LYS A 189 -12.39 1.98 -0.47
N ILE A 190 -11.26 2.25 0.19
CA ILE A 190 -9.92 1.91 -0.32
C ILE A 190 -9.77 0.39 -0.43
N THR A 191 -10.15 -0.36 0.59
CA THR A 191 -10.09 -1.83 0.61
C THR A 191 -10.91 -2.44 -0.54
N ASN A 192 -12.13 -1.96 -0.77
CA ASN A 192 -12.97 -2.39 -1.88
C ASN A 192 -12.37 -2.07 -3.25
N TYR A 193 -11.74 -0.91 -3.39
CA TYR A 193 -11.02 -0.54 -4.59
C TYR A 193 -9.83 -1.49 -4.86
N ILE A 194 -9.00 -1.77 -3.85
CA ILE A 194 -7.84 -2.66 -4.00
C ILE A 194 -8.29 -4.09 -4.31
N LYS A 195 -9.39 -4.56 -3.72
CA LYS A 195 -10.02 -5.83 -4.12
C LYS A 195 -10.37 -5.84 -5.61
N ALA A 196 -11.04 -4.80 -6.11
CA ALA A 196 -11.40 -4.70 -7.53
C ALA A 196 -10.16 -4.69 -8.44
N LEU A 197 -9.11 -3.99 -8.03
CA LEU A 197 -7.84 -3.97 -8.74
C LEU A 197 -7.16 -5.36 -8.73
N THR A 198 -7.18 -6.07 -7.60
CA THR A 198 -6.64 -7.44 -7.50
C THR A 198 -7.33 -8.37 -8.50
N VAL A 199 -8.65 -8.29 -8.61
CA VAL A 199 -9.43 -9.07 -9.57
C VAL A 199 -9.11 -8.69 -11.02
N GLU A 200 -9.00 -7.39 -11.32
CA GLU A 200 -8.66 -6.90 -12.67
C GLU A 200 -7.27 -7.38 -13.10
N VAL A 201 -6.26 -7.22 -12.25
CA VAL A 201 -4.90 -7.71 -12.51
C VAL A 201 -4.87 -9.23 -12.62
N GLY A 202 -5.65 -9.93 -11.80
CA GLY A 202 -5.79 -11.38 -11.85
C GLY A 202 -6.40 -11.90 -13.17
N ASN A 203 -7.12 -11.08 -13.89
CA ASN A 203 -7.78 -11.43 -15.16
C ASN A 203 -7.14 -10.79 -16.40
N GLY A 204 -6.46 -9.66 -16.22
CA GLY A 204 -5.92 -8.83 -17.31
C GLY A 204 -4.58 -9.31 -17.87
N PRO A 205 -3.98 -8.59 -18.80
CA PRO A 205 -2.62 -8.86 -19.28
C PRO A 205 -1.59 -8.63 -18.16
N ARG A 206 -0.40 -9.20 -18.33
CA ARG A 206 0.73 -8.94 -17.44
C ARG A 206 1.22 -7.50 -17.67
N PRO A 207 1.27 -6.63 -16.64
CA PRO A 207 1.89 -5.32 -16.76
C PRO A 207 3.37 -5.45 -17.15
N GLN A 208 3.81 -4.63 -18.09
CA GLN A 208 5.20 -4.59 -18.52
C GLN A 208 5.95 -3.50 -17.77
N LEU A 209 7.17 -3.79 -17.33
CA LEU A 209 8.03 -2.76 -16.75
C LEU A 209 8.38 -1.70 -17.79
N ASN A 210 8.46 -0.45 -17.37
CA ASN A 210 9.00 0.62 -18.19
C ASN A 210 10.46 0.33 -18.55
N GLY A 211 10.92 0.74 -19.73
CA GLY A 211 12.24 0.41 -20.27
C GLY A 211 13.44 1.00 -19.52
N THR A 212 13.23 1.87 -18.56
CA THR A 212 14.26 2.44 -17.69
C THR A 212 14.12 1.88 -16.28
N LYS A 213 14.87 0.82 -15.94
CA LYS A 213 15.03 0.47 -14.52
C LYS A 213 15.76 1.62 -13.83
N PRO A 214 15.29 2.12 -12.68
CA PRO A 214 16.08 3.02 -11.87
C PRO A 214 17.42 2.39 -11.57
N ALA A 215 18.49 3.20 -11.59
CA ALA A 215 19.83 2.75 -11.19
C ALA A 215 19.70 2.04 -9.84
N LYS A 216 20.39 0.88 -9.71
CA LYS A 216 20.38 0.04 -8.50
C LYS A 216 20.49 0.92 -7.26
N VAL A 217 19.38 1.13 -6.58
CA VAL A 217 19.37 1.82 -5.30
C VAL A 217 20.06 0.87 -4.31
N LYS A 218 21.16 1.33 -3.71
CA LYS A 218 21.88 0.52 -2.73
C LYS A 218 20.97 0.20 -1.53
N PRO A 219 21.05 -1.02 -0.95
CA PRO A 219 20.35 -1.30 0.30
C PRO A 219 20.82 -0.33 1.37
N ILE A 220 19.91 0.02 2.27
CA ILE A 220 20.29 0.55 3.57
C ILE A 220 20.96 -0.64 4.27
N GLY A 221 22.25 -0.48 4.59
CA GLY A 221 22.98 -1.42 5.43
C GLY A 221 22.71 -1.14 6.88
#